data_165d46826cea4e1228f6b28c73112dc0
#
_entry.id   165d46826cea4e1228f6b28c73112dc0
#
_cell.length_a   1.000
_cell.length_b   1.000
_cell.length_c   1.000
_cell.angle_alpha   90.00
_cell.angle_beta   90.00
_cell.angle_gamma   90.00
#
_symmetry.space_group_name_H-M   'P 1'
#
loop_
_entity.id
_entity.type
_entity.pdbx_description
1 polymer ?
#
loop_
_entity_poly.entity_id
_entity_poly.type
_entity_poly.pdbx_seq_one_letter_code
_entity_poly.pdbx_strand_id
1 'polypeptide(L)'
;MRRLLALLLMLASGVQAQTLTIALREDPDILDPTLGSAFVSRVVYAAMCDKLIDLDAGLNLVPQLATAWEWEDPTHLLLHLRPGVTFHDGEPFNAEAVRYKLTRDLTLKGSMRVGEVNSIDTIEIVGPLQVRLVLRAPNAPLLAQLADRAGVMISPKAAEAQGAQFGQRPVCAGPYQFESRVAQDNITLRRFPGHWDAASYHFDRVIYRPMPNSAVRLANLRAGAVDLVEYILPTDLDAVRADPKLRAVVGDGLAYTGINFNVGNGPASDTPLGRDRRVRLAFEAAIDRATVNQVVYGGLFSTTAQANTEASPMHVPEVRPPPRDLARARD
;
A
#
# COMPACT_ATOMS: atom_id res chain seq x y z
N MET A 1 44.38 54.29 -23.36
CA MET A 1 43.92 52.89 -23.68
C MET A 1 43.52 52.23 -22.39
N ARG A 2 42.21 52.27 -22.04
CA ARG A 2 41.65 51.62 -20.84
C ARG A 2 41.00 50.30 -21.30
N ARG A 3 41.55 49.16 -20.90
CA ARG A 3 40.96 47.84 -21.15
C ARG A 3 39.85 47.60 -20.12
N LEU A 4 38.60 47.62 -20.56
CA LEU A 4 37.46 47.09 -19.79
C LEU A 4 37.54 45.55 -19.83
N LEU A 5 37.75 44.94 -18.66
CA LEU A 5 37.63 43.52 -18.44
C LEU A 5 36.20 43.24 -18.04
N ALA A 6 35.38 42.77 -18.96
CA ALA A 6 34.01 42.32 -18.66
C ALA A 6 34.09 40.93 -18.01
N LEU A 7 33.82 40.89 -16.71
CA LEU A 7 33.71 39.66 -15.94
C LEU A 7 32.33 39.04 -16.21
N LEU A 8 32.25 38.02 -17.06
CA LEU A 8 31.05 37.22 -17.27
C LEU A 8 30.85 36.34 -16.02
N LEU A 9 30.03 36.77 -15.08
CA LEU A 9 29.49 35.87 -14.04
C LEU A 9 28.50 34.90 -14.73
N MET A 10 28.94 33.68 -15.02
CA MET A 10 28.04 32.57 -15.28
C MET A 10 27.30 32.28 -13.98
N LEU A 11 26.07 32.75 -13.90
CA LEU A 11 25.09 32.25 -12.92
C LEU A 11 24.82 30.77 -13.25
N ALA A 12 25.60 29.88 -12.65
CA ALA A 12 25.24 28.48 -12.57
C ALA A 12 23.97 28.44 -11.72
N SER A 13 22.82 28.50 -12.37
CA SER A 13 21.53 28.14 -11.70
C SER A 13 21.68 26.69 -11.31
N GLY A 14 22.10 26.45 -10.06
CA GLY A 14 22.07 25.11 -9.47
C GLY A 14 20.64 24.60 -9.59
N VAL A 15 20.42 23.55 -10.35
CA VAL A 15 19.15 22.82 -10.36
C VAL A 15 18.96 22.35 -8.92
N GLN A 16 18.12 23.04 -8.19
CA GLN A 16 17.80 22.65 -6.83
C GLN A 16 17.03 21.34 -6.91
N ALA A 17 17.59 20.27 -6.33
CA ALA A 17 16.98 18.96 -6.32
C ALA A 17 15.54 19.05 -5.77
N GLN A 18 14.56 18.67 -6.59
CA GLN A 18 13.16 18.71 -6.19
C GLN A 18 12.89 17.55 -5.22
N THR A 19 12.53 17.90 -4.00
CA THR A 19 12.21 16.92 -2.95
C THR A 19 10.73 16.99 -2.62
N LEU A 20 10.07 15.83 -2.57
CA LEU A 20 8.70 15.65 -2.09
C LEU A 20 8.77 15.08 -0.67
N THR A 21 8.23 15.80 0.31
CA THR A 21 8.16 15.35 1.71
C THR A 21 6.73 14.96 2.06
N ILE A 22 6.54 13.71 2.50
CA ILE A 22 5.23 13.12 2.79
C ILE A 22 5.17 12.75 4.28
N ALA A 23 4.19 13.29 5.01
CA ALA A 23 3.94 12.88 6.38
C ALA A 23 3.02 11.65 6.42
N LEU A 24 3.47 10.59 7.09
CA LEU A 24 2.75 9.35 7.30
C LEU A 24 2.13 9.32 8.71
N ARG A 25 1.01 8.62 8.88
CA ARG A 25 0.35 8.47 10.20
C ARG A 25 1.06 7.50 11.15
N GLU A 26 1.94 6.65 10.62
CA GLU A 26 2.73 5.69 11.37
C GLU A 26 4.06 5.40 10.65
N ASP A 27 5.04 4.83 11.36
CA ASP A 27 6.25 4.32 10.71
C ASP A 27 6.02 2.92 10.18
N PRO A 28 6.41 2.58 8.94
CA PRO A 28 6.43 1.21 8.45
C PRO A 28 7.15 0.26 9.41
N ASP A 29 6.52 -0.89 9.72
CA ASP A 29 7.10 -1.91 10.58
C ASP A 29 8.43 -2.44 10.01
N ILE A 30 8.44 -2.82 8.75
CA ILE A 30 9.63 -3.27 8.02
C ILE A 30 9.48 -2.93 6.53
N LEU A 31 10.61 -2.66 5.85
CA LEU A 31 10.61 -2.41 4.40
C LEU A 31 10.88 -3.69 3.59
N ASP A 32 10.32 -4.81 4.02
CA ASP A 32 10.30 -6.09 3.32
C ASP A 32 8.85 -6.46 2.98
N PRO A 33 8.45 -6.48 1.70
CA PRO A 33 7.05 -6.71 1.32
C PRO A 33 6.55 -8.11 1.69
N THR A 34 7.42 -9.09 1.84
CA THR A 34 7.06 -10.43 2.32
C THR A 34 6.70 -10.44 3.81
N LEU A 35 7.40 -9.66 4.62
CA LEU A 35 7.25 -9.65 6.09
C LEU A 35 6.40 -8.49 6.60
N GLY A 36 6.31 -7.39 5.86
CA GLY A 36 5.61 -6.18 6.29
C GLY A 36 4.10 -6.39 6.46
N SER A 37 3.56 -5.96 7.60
CA SER A 37 2.14 -6.04 7.94
C SER A 37 1.46 -4.67 7.95
N ALA A 38 2.19 -3.60 8.28
CA ALA A 38 1.65 -2.26 8.41
C ALA A 38 1.02 -1.76 7.09
N PHE A 39 -0.14 -1.09 7.20
CA PHE A 39 -0.83 -0.54 6.02
C PHE A 39 0.02 0.52 5.33
N VAL A 40 0.67 1.39 6.11
CA VAL A 40 1.47 2.52 5.61
C VAL A 40 2.66 2.07 4.75
N SER A 41 3.16 0.84 4.94
CA SER A 41 4.23 0.28 4.12
C SER A 41 3.89 0.28 2.63
N ARG A 42 2.58 0.15 2.27
CA ARG A 42 2.12 0.24 0.87
C ARG A 42 2.44 1.59 0.23
N VAL A 43 2.34 2.67 0.99
CA VAL A 43 2.63 4.03 0.50
C VAL A 43 4.11 4.16 0.13
N VAL A 44 5.00 3.57 0.94
CA VAL A 44 6.45 3.56 0.66
C VAL A 44 6.77 2.62 -0.51
N TYR A 45 6.16 1.41 -0.53
CA TYR A 45 6.38 0.46 -1.63
C TYR A 45 5.91 1.01 -2.97
N ALA A 46 4.80 1.75 -3.02
CA ALA A 46 4.30 2.33 -4.27
C ALA A 46 5.31 3.25 -4.96
N ALA A 47 6.22 3.89 -4.21
CA ALA A 47 7.29 4.68 -4.78
C ALA A 47 8.58 3.87 -5.04
N MET A 48 8.85 2.85 -4.20
CA MET A 48 10.13 2.14 -4.23
C MET A 48 10.11 0.86 -5.07
N CYS A 49 8.95 0.23 -5.20
CA CYS A 49 8.85 -1.12 -5.75
C CYS A 49 7.69 -1.20 -6.75
N ASP A 50 7.97 -1.63 -7.96
CA ASP A 50 6.91 -2.03 -8.88
C ASP A 50 6.34 -3.40 -8.51
N LYS A 51 5.10 -3.63 -8.93
CA LYS A 51 4.34 -4.86 -8.75
C LYS A 51 4.17 -5.57 -10.09
N LEU A 52 3.76 -6.83 -10.06
CA LEU A 52 3.37 -7.53 -11.28
C LEU A 52 2.18 -6.84 -11.96
N ILE A 53 1.17 -6.52 -11.18
CA ILE A 53 -0.08 -5.87 -11.61
C ILE A 53 -0.28 -4.63 -10.73
N ASP A 54 -0.89 -3.58 -11.25
CA ASP A 54 -1.25 -2.40 -10.47
C ASP A 54 -2.76 -2.14 -10.54
N LEU A 55 -3.21 -1.12 -9.82
CA LEU A 55 -4.57 -0.60 -9.83
C LEU A 55 -4.57 0.83 -10.32
N ASP A 56 -5.49 1.18 -11.21
CA ASP A 56 -5.77 2.56 -11.53
C ASP A 56 -6.63 3.25 -10.45
N ALA A 57 -6.94 4.54 -10.63
CA ALA A 57 -7.77 5.29 -9.70
C ALA A 57 -9.22 4.77 -9.62
N GLY A 58 -9.68 4.00 -10.59
CA GLY A 58 -10.98 3.33 -10.61
C GLY A 58 -10.93 1.92 -10.03
N LEU A 59 -9.78 1.50 -9.48
CA LEU A 59 -9.52 0.16 -8.94
C LEU A 59 -9.56 -0.96 -10.00
N ASN A 60 -9.37 -0.61 -11.27
CA ASN A 60 -9.22 -1.60 -12.32
C ASN A 60 -7.79 -2.13 -12.31
N LEU A 61 -7.64 -3.43 -12.59
CA LEU A 61 -6.33 -4.05 -12.76
C LEU A 61 -5.65 -3.51 -14.03
N VAL A 62 -4.45 -2.98 -13.87
CA VAL A 62 -3.65 -2.43 -14.98
C VAL A 62 -2.27 -3.07 -15.04
N PRO A 63 -1.67 -3.19 -16.25
CA PRO A 63 -0.32 -3.71 -16.40
C PRO A 63 0.73 -2.86 -15.68
N GLN A 64 1.69 -3.54 -15.02
CA GLN A 64 2.91 -2.90 -14.52
C GLN A 64 4.14 -3.72 -14.95
N LEU A 65 4.71 -4.59 -14.10
CA LEU A 65 5.80 -5.48 -14.50
C LEU A 65 5.32 -6.69 -15.31
N ALA A 66 4.07 -7.13 -15.14
CA ALA A 66 3.38 -7.96 -16.11
C ALA A 66 2.68 -7.03 -17.11
N THR A 67 3.00 -7.15 -18.39
CA THR A 67 2.41 -6.35 -19.48
C THR A 67 1.08 -6.90 -19.95
N ALA A 68 0.84 -8.19 -19.71
CA ALA A 68 -0.39 -8.90 -20.00
C ALA A 68 -0.49 -10.16 -19.14
N TRP A 69 -1.69 -10.67 -19.00
CA TRP A 69 -1.96 -11.96 -18.35
C TRP A 69 -3.15 -12.64 -19.01
N GLU A 70 -3.13 -13.97 -18.97
CA GLU A 70 -4.24 -14.77 -19.49
C GLU A 70 -4.48 -16.00 -18.62
N TRP A 71 -5.73 -16.35 -18.44
CA TRP A 71 -6.13 -17.63 -17.87
C TRP A 71 -6.23 -18.67 -18.99
N GLU A 72 -5.24 -19.58 -19.07
CA GLU A 72 -5.28 -20.68 -20.03
C GLU A 72 -6.40 -21.67 -19.69
N ASP A 73 -6.68 -21.82 -18.38
CA ASP A 73 -7.83 -22.48 -17.78
C ASP A 73 -8.08 -21.92 -16.36
N PRO A 74 -9.08 -22.40 -15.59
CA PRO A 74 -9.37 -21.87 -14.25
C PRO A 74 -8.22 -22.01 -13.21
N THR A 75 -7.19 -22.81 -13.50
CA THR A 75 -6.06 -23.10 -12.60
C THR A 75 -4.70 -22.72 -13.17
N HIS A 76 -4.61 -22.29 -14.41
CA HIS A 76 -3.37 -21.90 -15.06
C HIS A 76 -3.40 -20.43 -15.49
N LEU A 77 -2.61 -19.59 -14.81
CA LEU A 77 -2.47 -18.16 -15.11
C LEU A 77 -1.10 -17.92 -15.74
N LEU A 78 -1.05 -17.53 -17.01
CA LEU A 78 0.17 -17.10 -17.69
C LEU A 78 0.35 -15.59 -17.57
N LEU A 79 1.55 -15.17 -17.13
CA LEU A 79 1.98 -13.77 -17.03
C LEU A 79 3.04 -13.49 -18.09
N HIS A 80 2.88 -12.40 -18.85
CA HIS A 80 3.87 -11.87 -19.78
C HIS A 80 4.60 -10.69 -19.13
N LEU A 81 5.92 -10.80 -18.96
CA LEU A 81 6.71 -9.84 -18.21
C LEU A 81 7.26 -8.71 -19.10
N ARG A 82 7.46 -7.54 -18.51
CA ARG A 82 8.03 -6.37 -19.18
C ARG A 82 9.51 -6.59 -19.49
N PRO A 83 9.93 -6.44 -20.77
CA PRO A 83 11.35 -6.57 -21.14
C PRO A 83 12.16 -5.34 -20.68
N GLY A 84 13.47 -5.54 -20.48
CA GLY A 84 14.43 -4.46 -20.23
C GLY A 84 14.37 -3.81 -18.85
N VAL A 85 13.57 -4.35 -17.93
CA VAL A 85 13.50 -3.86 -16.54
C VAL A 85 14.70 -4.38 -15.74
N THR A 86 15.27 -3.50 -14.91
CA THR A 86 16.32 -3.85 -13.94
C THR A 86 15.90 -3.46 -12.53
N PHE A 87 16.36 -4.23 -11.56
CA PHE A 87 16.30 -3.83 -10.16
C PHE A 87 17.30 -2.69 -9.86
N HIS A 88 17.18 -2.04 -8.71
CA HIS A 88 18.04 -0.93 -8.30
C HIS A 88 19.53 -1.32 -8.18
N ASP A 89 19.85 -2.60 -8.07
CA ASP A 89 21.23 -3.15 -8.04
C ASP A 89 21.75 -3.57 -9.42
N GLY A 90 20.98 -3.32 -10.48
CA GLY A 90 21.32 -3.64 -11.87
C GLY A 90 20.99 -5.07 -12.29
N GLU A 91 20.51 -5.93 -11.40
CA GLU A 91 20.06 -7.28 -11.79
C GLU A 91 18.82 -7.20 -12.70
N PRO A 92 18.72 -8.07 -13.72
CA PRO A 92 17.58 -8.07 -14.61
C PRO A 92 16.31 -8.60 -13.91
N PHE A 93 15.17 -7.95 -14.17
CA PHE A 93 13.87 -8.52 -13.84
C PHE A 93 13.46 -9.53 -14.93
N ASN A 94 13.10 -10.74 -14.53
CA ASN A 94 12.74 -11.84 -15.44
C ASN A 94 11.87 -12.87 -14.71
N ALA A 95 11.56 -13.97 -15.39
CA ALA A 95 10.73 -15.06 -14.87
C ALA A 95 11.30 -15.71 -13.59
N GLU A 96 12.63 -15.80 -13.48
CA GLU A 96 13.30 -16.33 -12.29
C GLU A 96 13.10 -15.43 -11.07
N ALA A 97 13.12 -14.11 -11.26
CA ALA A 97 12.86 -13.16 -10.17
C ALA A 97 11.43 -13.28 -9.64
N VAL A 98 10.45 -13.49 -10.52
CA VAL A 98 9.05 -13.74 -10.13
C VAL A 98 8.94 -15.06 -9.37
N ARG A 99 9.54 -16.13 -9.87
CA ARG A 99 9.57 -17.43 -9.19
C ARG A 99 10.20 -17.32 -7.81
N TYR A 100 11.33 -16.65 -7.71
CA TYR A 100 12.01 -16.42 -6.44
C TYR A 100 11.10 -15.71 -5.43
N LYS A 101 10.50 -14.57 -5.84
CA LYS A 101 9.69 -13.74 -4.93
C LYS A 101 8.44 -14.49 -4.43
N LEU A 102 7.69 -15.13 -5.32
CA LEU A 102 6.49 -15.87 -4.94
C LEU A 102 6.83 -17.12 -4.10
N THR A 103 7.93 -17.82 -4.40
CA THR A 103 8.43 -18.91 -3.56
C THR A 103 8.81 -18.42 -2.17
N ARG A 104 9.48 -17.26 -2.10
CA ARG A 104 9.83 -16.62 -0.82
C ARG A 104 8.57 -16.27 -0.01
N ASP A 105 7.54 -15.76 -0.66
CA ASP A 105 6.25 -15.46 -0.01
C ASP A 105 5.58 -16.72 0.56
N LEU A 106 5.69 -17.84 -0.13
CA LEU A 106 5.12 -19.13 0.32
C LEU A 106 5.92 -19.79 1.44
N THR A 107 7.26 -19.64 1.45
CA THR A 107 8.14 -20.49 2.26
C THR A 107 8.89 -19.77 3.37
N LEU A 108 9.06 -18.44 3.29
CA LEU A 108 9.79 -17.69 4.31
C LEU A 108 9.04 -17.74 5.64
N LYS A 109 9.73 -18.17 6.69
CA LYS A 109 9.17 -18.15 8.05
C LYS A 109 8.78 -16.74 8.46
N GLY A 110 7.53 -16.56 8.86
CA GLY A 110 6.97 -15.25 9.23
C GLY A 110 6.43 -14.45 8.04
N SER A 111 6.38 -15.03 6.85
CA SER A 111 5.74 -14.38 5.70
C SER A 111 4.28 -14.01 6.01
N MET A 112 3.97 -12.74 5.79
CA MET A 112 2.60 -12.22 5.87
C MET A 112 1.81 -12.41 4.58
N ARG A 113 2.45 -12.99 3.55
CA ARG A 113 1.88 -13.16 2.19
C ARG A 113 1.34 -14.57 1.93
N VAL A 114 1.65 -15.54 2.79
CA VAL A 114 1.21 -16.94 2.59
C VAL A 114 -0.28 -17.04 2.28
N GLY A 115 -1.13 -16.36 3.07
CA GLY A 115 -2.58 -16.39 2.86
C GLY A 115 -3.05 -15.79 1.53
N GLU A 116 -2.24 -14.94 0.91
CA GLU A 116 -2.54 -14.30 -0.36
C GLU A 116 -2.15 -15.18 -1.56
N VAL A 117 -1.08 -15.98 -1.44
CA VAL A 117 -0.52 -16.75 -2.56
C VAL A 117 -0.57 -18.27 -2.37
N ASN A 118 -1.15 -18.79 -1.29
CA ASN A 118 -1.18 -20.22 -0.99
C ASN A 118 -1.99 -21.07 -1.97
N SER A 119 -2.77 -20.45 -2.83
CA SER A 119 -3.43 -21.15 -3.95
C SER A 119 -2.45 -21.60 -5.01
N ILE A 120 -1.26 -20.99 -5.11
CA ILE A 120 -0.22 -21.35 -6.06
C ILE A 120 0.41 -22.67 -5.61
N ASP A 121 0.39 -23.65 -6.49
CA ASP A 121 1.04 -24.95 -6.30
C ASP A 121 2.43 -24.96 -6.91
N THR A 122 2.53 -24.54 -8.17
CA THR A 122 3.78 -24.54 -8.95
C THR A 122 3.95 -23.24 -9.71
N ILE A 123 5.19 -22.79 -9.84
CA ILE A 123 5.57 -21.59 -10.60
C ILE A 123 6.49 -22.07 -11.73
N GLU A 124 5.94 -22.13 -12.93
CA GLU A 124 6.64 -22.65 -14.11
C GLU A 124 7.26 -21.49 -14.92
N ILE A 125 8.51 -21.65 -15.32
CA ILE A 125 9.18 -20.75 -16.25
C ILE A 125 8.94 -21.26 -17.66
N VAL A 126 8.05 -20.58 -18.39
CA VAL A 126 7.72 -20.92 -19.78
C VAL A 126 8.77 -20.30 -20.73
N GLY A 127 9.32 -19.16 -20.34
CA GLY A 127 10.37 -18.46 -21.07
C GLY A 127 11.00 -17.37 -20.21
N PRO A 128 12.03 -16.67 -20.69
CA PRO A 128 12.72 -15.65 -19.90
C PRO A 128 11.81 -14.54 -19.37
N LEU A 129 10.72 -14.25 -20.09
CA LEU A 129 9.73 -13.23 -19.77
C LEU A 129 8.30 -13.80 -19.69
N GLN A 130 8.17 -15.09 -19.41
CA GLN A 130 6.86 -15.75 -19.27
C GLN A 130 6.87 -16.68 -18.08
N VAL A 131 5.90 -16.49 -17.18
CA VAL A 131 5.72 -17.30 -15.97
C VAL A 131 4.30 -17.82 -15.94
N ARG A 132 4.13 -19.13 -15.76
CA ARG A 132 2.83 -19.75 -15.51
C ARG A 132 2.68 -20.04 -14.02
N LEU A 133 1.61 -19.55 -13.42
CA LEU A 133 1.20 -19.90 -12.06
C LEU A 133 0.17 -21.04 -12.15
N VAL A 134 0.54 -22.22 -11.66
CA VAL A 134 -0.36 -23.38 -11.56
C VAL A 134 -1.00 -23.35 -10.17
N LEU A 135 -2.32 -23.38 -10.12
CA LEU A 135 -3.08 -23.28 -8.87
C LEU A 135 -3.64 -24.63 -8.45
N ARG A 136 -3.74 -24.85 -7.14
CA ARG A 136 -4.39 -26.05 -6.54
C ARG A 136 -5.89 -26.10 -6.80
N ALA A 137 -6.51 -24.95 -6.94
CA ALA A 137 -7.93 -24.75 -7.24
C ALA A 137 -8.13 -23.34 -7.82
N PRO A 138 -9.23 -23.07 -8.54
CA PRO A 138 -9.54 -21.74 -9.04
C PRO A 138 -9.50 -20.69 -7.93
N ASN A 139 -8.80 -19.57 -8.16
CA ASN A 139 -8.68 -18.46 -7.24
C ASN A 139 -8.90 -17.12 -7.96
N ALA A 140 -10.15 -16.69 -8.07
CA ALA A 140 -10.51 -15.43 -8.73
C ALA A 140 -9.82 -14.18 -8.10
N PRO A 141 -9.60 -14.07 -6.78
CA PRO A 141 -8.88 -12.95 -6.16
C PRO A 141 -7.39 -12.84 -6.49
N LEU A 142 -6.74 -13.85 -7.07
CA LEU A 142 -5.27 -13.89 -7.23
C LEU A 142 -4.71 -12.66 -7.95
N LEU A 143 -5.35 -12.21 -9.03
CA LEU A 143 -4.88 -11.02 -9.76
C LEU A 143 -4.90 -9.76 -8.88
N ALA A 144 -5.94 -9.57 -8.07
CA ALA A 144 -6.01 -8.46 -7.11
C ALA A 144 -4.96 -8.58 -5.99
N GLN A 145 -4.64 -9.81 -5.57
CA GLN A 145 -3.57 -10.07 -4.61
C GLN A 145 -2.19 -9.74 -5.20
N LEU A 146 -1.98 -10.02 -6.51
CA LEU A 146 -0.76 -9.65 -7.23
C LEU A 146 -0.70 -8.13 -7.57
N ALA A 147 -1.79 -7.40 -7.39
CA ALA A 147 -1.82 -5.94 -7.47
C ALA A 147 -1.54 -5.25 -6.11
N ASP A 148 -1.36 -6.01 -5.03
CA ASP A 148 -0.91 -5.55 -3.72
C ASP A 148 0.50 -6.09 -3.42
N ARG A 149 0.84 -6.21 -2.12
CA ARG A 149 2.17 -6.56 -1.62
C ARG A 149 2.69 -7.91 -2.08
N ALA A 150 1.81 -8.88 -2.36
CA ALA A 150 2.22 -10.16 -2.93
C ALA A 150 2.84 -10.02 -4.33
N GLY A 151 2.38 -9.04 -5.10
CA GLY A 151 2.93 -8.76 -6.43
C GLY A 151 4.15 -7.84 -6.45
N VAL A 152 4.56 -7.28 -5.32
CA VAL A 152 5.77 -6.44 -5.24
C VAL A 152 7.01 -7.26 -5.54
N MET A 153 7.81 -6.80 -6.52
CA MET A 153 9.03 -7.50 -6.94
C MET A 153 10.27 -6.94 -6.24
N ILE A 154 11.13 -7.86 -5.78
CA ILE A 154 12.40 -7.55 -5.10
C ILE A 154 13.55 -8.23 -5.84
N SER A 155 14.78 -7.69 -5.71
CA SER A 155 15.97 -8.33 -6.25
C SER A 155 16.26 -9.65 -5.53
N PRO A 156 16.28 -10.80 -6.22
CA PRO A 156 16.68 -12.06 -5.63
C PRO A 156 18.08 -12.02 -5.04
N LYS A 157 19.04 -11.46 -5.79
CA LYS A 157 20.44 -11.32 -5.35
C LYS A 157 20.57 -10.55 -4.04
N ALA A 158 19.89 -9.40 -3.94
CA ALA A 158 19.92 -8.61 -2.72
C ALA A 158 19.23 -9.32 -1.55
N ALA A 159 18.11 -9.99 -1.81
CA ALA A 159 17.38 -10.71 -0.77
C ALA A 159 18.16 -11.92 -0.24
N GLU A 160 18.86 -12.66 -1.10
CA GLU A 160 19.74 -13.76 -0.71
C GLU A 160 20.96 -13.27 0.06
N ALA A 161 21.62 -12.23 -0.43
CA ALA A 161 22.84 -11.69 0.19
C ALA A 161 22.57 -11.09 1.59
N GLN A 162 21.41 -10.47 1.79
CA GLN A 162 21.05 -9.78 3.02
C GLN A 162 20.25 -10.65 4.00
N GLY A 163 19.58 -11.70 3.51
CA GLY A 163 18.78 -12.59 4.33
C GLY A 163 17.75 -11.84 5.19
N ALA A 164 17.81 -12.03 6.51
CA ALA A 164 16.93 -11.36 7.48
C ALA A 164 17.10 -9.83 7.54
N GLN A 165 18.19 -9.28 7.00
CA GLN A 165 18.47 -7.84 6.98
C GLN A 165 17.91 -7.14 5.73
N PHE A 166 17.26 -7.86 4.80
CA PHE A 166 16.76 -7.29 3.55
C PHE A 166 15.89 -6.03 3.77
N GLY A 167 15.02 -6.04 4.77
CA GLY A 167 14.18 -4.90 5.10
C GLY A 167 14.92 -3.66 5.63
N GLN A 168 16.22 -3.74 5.91
CA GLN A 168 17.06 -2.60 6.30
C GLN A 168 17.58 -1.83 5.08
N ARG A 169 17.79 -2.52 3.95
CA ARG A 169 18.27 -1.95 2.69
C ARG A 169 17.57 -2.62 1.50
N PRO A 170 16.26 -2.42 1.35
CA PRO A 170 15.48 -3.08 0.32
C PRO A 170 15.95 -2.68 -1.08
N VAL A 171 15.90 -3.64 -1.99
CA VAL A 171 16.22 -3.46 -3.41
C VAL A 171 15.05 -3.95 -4.23
N CYS A 172 14.43 -3.04 -4.94
CA CYS A 172 13.24 -3.26 -5.77
C CYS A 172 13.48 -2.80 -7.21
N ALA A 173 12.41 -2.68 -8.01
CA ALA A 173 12.43 -2.23 -9.40
C ALA A 173 11.55 -0.99 -9.65
N GLY A 174 11.19 -0.23 -8.62
CA GLY A 174 10.32 0.94 -8.75
C GLY A 174 11.07 2.23 -9.11
N PRO A 175 10.35 3.35 -9.27
CA PRO A 175 10.89 4.63 -9.74
C PRO A 175 11.85 5.30 -8.76
N TYR A 176 11.79 4.96 -7.48
CA TYR A 176 12.71 5.48 -6.47
C TYR A 176 13.41 4.33 -5.75
N GLN A 177 14.70 4.47 -5.51
CA GLN A 177 15.52 3.50 -4.78
C GLN A 177 15.78 3.95 -3.36
N PHE A 178 15.90 2.99 -2.44
CA PHE A 178 16.21 3.24 -1.04
C PHE A 178 17.54 3.98 -0.89
N GLU A 179 17.55 5.06 -0.11
CA GLU A 179 18.76 5.82 0.25
C GLU A 179 19.10 5.63 1.73
N SER A 180 18.15 5.90 2.62
CA SER A 180 18.36 5.77 4.06
C SER A 180 17.05 5.65 4.84
N ARG A 181 17.13 5.15 6.08
CA ARG A 181 16.05 5.16 7.06
C ARG A 181 16.61 5.46 8.45
N VAL A 182 15.96 6.39 9.13
CA VAL A 182 16.06 6.56 10.59
C VAL A 182 14.70 6.22 11.17
N ALA A 183 14.62 5.16 11.95
CA ALA A 183 13.35 4.67 12.50
C ALA A 183 12.61 5.78 13.25
N GLN A 184 11.31 5.91 13.02
CA GLN A 184 10.41 6.92 13.58
C GLN A 184 10.76 8.39 13.25
N ASP A 185 11.70 8.63 12.35
CA ASP A 185 12.05 9.97 11.89
C ASP A 185 11.86 10.13 10.38
N ASN A 186 12.58 9.35 9.57
CA ASN A 186 12.43 9.45 8.13
C ASN A 186 12.82 8.18 7.37
N ILE A 187 12.26 8.07 6.14
CA ILE A 187 12.69 7.16 5.08
C ILE A 187 12.96 8.03 3.86
N THR A 188 14.17 7.98 3.34
CA THR A 188 14.59 8.74 2.17
C THR A 188 14.79 7.81 0.99
N LEU A 189 14.13 8.15 -0.10
CA LEU A 189 14.28 7.50 -1.40
C LEU A 189 14.85 8.51 -2.39
N ARG A 190 15.69 8.06 -3.33
CA ARG A 190 16.19 8.86 -4.45
C ARG A 190 15.67 8.32 -5.77
N ARG A 191 15.44 9.19 -6.74
CA ARG A 191 15.00 8.79 -8.09
C ARG A 191 15.94 7.75 -8.70
N PHE A 192 15.36 6.76 -9.36
CA PHE A 192 16.10 5.75 -10.12
C PHE A 192 16.02 6.05 -11.61
N PRO A 193 17.07 6.62 -12.22
CA PRO A 193 17.07 6.96 -13.64
C PRO A 193 16.91 5.77 -14.58
N GLY A 194 17.24 4.56 -14.11
CA GLY A 194 17.10 3.31 -14.85
C GLY A 194 15.68 2.71 -14.85
N HIS A 195 14.71 3.37 -14.24
CA HIS A 195 13.33 2.90 -14.24
C HIS A 195 12.74 2.92 -15.65
N TRP A 196 11.98 1.90 -16.03
CA TRP A 196 11.39 1.75 -17.36
C TRP A 196 10.45 2.90 -17.75
N ASP A 197 9.87 3.60 -16.78
CA ASP A 197 9.02 4.79 -16.96
C ASP A 197 9.60 6.01 -16.22
N ALA A 198 10.93 6.20 -16.28
CA ALA A 198 11.61 7.28 -15.54
C ALA A 198 11.12 8.69 -15.91
N ALA A 199 10.56 8.87 -17.11
CA ALA A 199 10.04 10.15 -17.58
C ALA A 199 8.80 10.64 -16.82
N SER A 200 8.04 9.74 -16.20
CA SER A 200 6.83 10.07 -15.43
C SER A 200 7.14 10.54 -14.00
N TYR A 201 8.39 10.43 -13.54
CA TYR A 201 8.79 10.74 -12.17
C TYR A 201 9.75 11.92 -12.11
N HIS A 202 9.32 13.02 -11.49
CA HIS A 202 10.01 14.31 -11.58
C HIS A 202 10.78 14.73 -10.33
N PHE A 203 10.40 14.22 -9.14
CA PHE A 203 11.14 14.52 -7.92
C PHE A 203 12.46 13.76 -7.89
N ASP A 204 13.54 14.41 -7.44
CA ASP A 204 14.84 13.77 -7.27
C ASP A 204 14.89 12.92 -5.99
N ARG A 205 14.12 13.33 -4.97
CA ARG A 205 13.97 12.63 -3.71
C ARG A 205 12.52 12.60 -3.25
N VAL A 206 12.17 11.52 -2.55
CA VAL A 206 10.94 11.41 -1.75
C VAL A 206 11.34 11.10 -0.32
N ILE A 207 10.85 11.90 0.63
CA ILE A 207 11.11 11.73 2.06
C ILE A 207 9.79 11.45 2.76
N TYR A 208 9.69 10.29 3.39
CA TYR A 208 8.56 9.94 4.25
C TYR A 208 8.91 10.26 5.70
N ARG A 209 8.02 10.97 6.39
CA ARG A 209 8.18 11.36 7.80
C ARG A 209 7.01 10.83 8.64
N PRO A 210 7.23 9.83 9.50
CA PRO A 210 6.21 9.39 10.43
C PRO A 210 5.83 10.50 11.41
N MET A 211 4.55 10.83 11.44
CA MET A 211 3.97 11.85 12.34
C MET A 211 2.63 11.32 12.88
N PRO A 212 2.60 10.51 13.94
CA PRO A 212 1.37 9.85 14.40
C PRO A 212 0.26 10.81 14.82
N ASN A 213 0.61 11.99 15.35
CA ASN A 213 -0.37 12.98 15.77
C ASN A 213 -0.93 13.77 14.57
N SER A 214 -2.23 13.69 14.32
CA SER A 214 -2.92 14.32 13.19
C SER A 214 -2.81 15.84 13.20
N ALA A 215 -2.94 16.48 14.37
CA ALA A 215 -2.81 17.93 14.48
C ALA A 215 -1.38 18.40 14.13
N VAL A 216 -0.36 17.64 14.54
CA VAL A 216 1.03 17.92 14.19
C VAL A 216 1.24 17.76 12.67
N ARG A 217 0.68 16.72 12.04
CA ARG A 217 0.76 16.55 10.58
C ARG A 217 0.18 17.75 9.85
N LEU A 218 -1.04 18.16 10.21
CA LEU A 218 -1.71 19.30 9.58
C LEU A 218 -0.97 20.63 9.82
N ALA A 219 -0.43 20.84 11.03
CA ALA A 219 0.38 22.02 11.32
C ALA A 219 1.65 22.10 10.47
N ASN A 220 2.35 20.96 10.28
CA ASN A 220 3.54 20.88 9.41
C ASN A 220 3.19 21.12 7.94
N LEU A 221 2.04 20.61 7.46
CA LEU A 221 1.57 20.89 6.10
C LEU A 221 1.31 22.41 5.90
N ARG A 222 0.61 23.04 6.82
CA ARG A 222 0.34 24.50 6.77
C ARG A 222 1.61 25.33 6.84
N ALA A 223 2.60 24.89 7.58
CA ALA A 223 3.90 25.54 7.68
C ALA A 223 4.81 25.31 6.46
N GLY A 224 4.44 24.42 5.53
CA GLY A 224 5.26 24.03 4.40
C GLY A 224 6.47 23.15 4.78
N ALA A 225 6.46 22.54 5.95
CA ALA A 225 7.50 21.60 6.38
C ALA A 225 7.33 20.21 5.77
N VAL A 226 6.14 19.91 5.26
CA VAL A 226 5.81 18.75 4.43
C VAL A 226 4.90 19.20 3.30
N ASP A 227 4.95 18.51 2.17
CA ASP A 227 4.21 18.82 0.95
C ASP A 227 2.89 18.06 0.85
N LEU A 228 2.83 16.86 1.45
CA LEU A 228 1.67 15.99 1.47
C LEU A 228 1.51 15.34 2.84
N VAL A 229 0.27 15.18 3.28
CA VAL A 229 -0.04 14.39 4.46
C VAL A 229 -0.99 13.24 4.10
N GLU A 230 -0.64 12.04 4.51
CA GLU A 230 -1.53 10.88 4.46
C GLU A 230 -2.51 11.01 5.62
N TYR A 231 -3.79 11.06 5.32
CA TYR A 231 -4.89 11.08 6.26
C TYR A 231 -4.91 12.29 7.22
N ILE A 232 -5.91 13.14 7.06
CA ILE A 232 -6.32 14.17 8.05
C ILE A 232 -7.56 13.68 8.79
N LEU A 233 -7.83 14.25 9.96
CA LEU A 233 -9.10 13.96 10.65
C LEU A 233 -10.26 14.52 9.82
N PRO A 234 -11.39 13.81 9.74
CA PRO A 234 -12.60 14.32 9.09
C PRO A 234 -13.06 15.68 9.61
N THR A 235 -12.88 15.93 10.90
CA THR A 235 -13.18 17.20 11.58
C THR A 235 -12.33 18.38 11.09
N ASP A 236 -11.16 18.13 10.50
CA ASP A 236 -10.25 19.15 9.98
C ASP A 236 -10.53 19.50 8.50
N LEU A 237 -11.36 18.72 7.81
CA LEU A 237 -11.55 18.79 6.37
C LEU A 237 -12.05 20.17 5.91
N ASP A 238 -13.03 20.74 6.61
CA ASP A 238 -13.58 22.06 6.25
C ASP A 238 -12.54 23.15 6.41
N ALA A 239 -11.71 23.09 7.47
CA ALA A 239 -10.61 24.04 7.67
C ALA A 239 -9.50 23.88 6.61
N VAL A 240 -9.28 22.68 6.08
CA VAL A 240 -8.34 22.45 4.96
C VAL A 240 -8.93 22.97 3.65
N ARG A 241 -10.21 22.76 3.40
CA ARG A 241 -10.90 23.26 2.20
C ARG A 241 -10.97 24.80 2.15
N ALA A 242 -11.05 25.42 3.31
CA ALA A 242 -11.07 26.89 3.41
C ALA A 242 -9.68 27.53 3.20
N ASP A 243 -8.60 26.79 3.29
CA ASP A 243 -7.24 27.29 3.09
C ASP A 243 -6.85 27.25 1.60
N PRO A 244 -6.68 28.42 0.93
CA PRO A 244 -6.38 28.47 -0.51
C PRO A 244 -5.03 27.89 -0.89
N LYS A 245 -4.14 27.63 0.09
CA LYS A 245 -2.83 26.99 -0.13
C LYS A 245 -2.89 25.46 -0.10
N LEU A 246 -4.00 24.89 0.36
CA LEU A 246 -4.15 23.46 0.56
C LEU A 246 -5.17 22.87 -0.41
N ARG A 247 -4.97 21.62 -0.74
CA ARG A 247 -5.90 20.80 -1.52
C ARG A 247 -6.24 19.54 -0.76
N ALA A 248 -7.52 19.33 -0.46
CA ALA A 248 -8.01 18.06 0.06
C ALA A 248 -8.35 17.12 -1.12
N VAL A 249 -7.83 15.90 -1.08
CA VAL A 249 -8.24 14.81 -1.96
C VAL A 249 -9.02 13.81 -1.12
N VAL A 250 -10.27 13.58 -1.49
CA VAL A 250 -11.17 12.64 -0.82
C VAL A 250 -11.53 11.56 -1.83
N GLY A 251 -11.38 10.32 -1.43
CA GLY A 251 -11.73 9.16 -2.26
C GLY A 251 -12.42 8.09 -1.42
N ASP A 252 -13.15 7.21 -2.08
CA ASP A 252 -13.76 6.04 -1.45
C ASP A 252 -12.67 5.10 -0.96
N GLY A 253 -12.69 4.80 0.34
CA GLY A 253 -11.69 3.92 0.96
C GLY A 253 -11.95 2.46 0.64
N LEU A 254 -10.88 1.68 0.55
CA LEU A 254 -10.93 0.20 0.47
C LEU A 254 -10.98 -0.46 1.86
N ALA A 255 -11.15 0.33 2.91
CA ALA A 255 -11.14 -0.14 4.29
C ALA A 255 -12.44 0.24 5.00
N TYR A 256 -12.79 -0.54 5.99
CA TYR A 256 -13.86 -0.22 6.93
C TYR A 256 -13.31 -0.13 8.36
N THR A 257 -13.97 0.67 9.18
CA THR A 257 -13.74 0.71 10.62
C THR A 257 -14.84 -0.05 11.33
N GLY A 258 -14.46 -1.04 12.14
CA GLY A 258 -15.40 -1.90 12.82
C GLY A 258 -14.87 -2.44 14.14
N ILE A 259 -15.74 -3.14 14.87
CA ILE A 259 -15.39 -3.86 16.08
C ILE A 259 -15.37 -5.35 15.75
N ASN A 260 -14.21 -5.97 15.94
CA ASN A 260 -14.06 -7.41 15.76
C ASN A 260 -14.14 -8.12 17.09
N PHE A 261 -14.93 -9.17 17.16
CA PHE A 261 -15.01 -10.04 18.34
C PHE A 261 -14.07 -11.23 18.17
N ASN A 262 -13.23 -11.48 19.18
CA ASN A 262 -12.43 -12.70 19.22
C ASN A 262 -13.33 -13.89 19.58
N VAL A 263 -13.58 -14.77 18.62
CA VAL A 263 -14.43 -15.97 18.77
C VAL A 263 -13.57 -17.20 18.50
N GLY A 264 -13.23 -17.92 19.57
CA GLY A 264 -12.50 -19.20 19.45
C GLY A 264 -11.03 -19.10 19.06
N ASN A 265 -10.43 -17.90 19.08
CA ASN A 265 -9.02 -17.72 18.74
C ASN A 265 -8.17 -17.55 20.03
N GLY A 266 -7.84 -18.69 20.64
CA GLY A 266 -7.01 -18.78 21.84
C GLY A 266 -7.70 -18.36 23.14
N PRO A 267 -6.97 -18.32 24.27
CA PRO A 267 -7.55 -18.06 25.61
C PRO A 267 -8.24 -16.70 25.75
N ALA A 268 -7.82 -15.69 24.96
CA ALA A 268 -8.43 -14.37 24.97
C ALA A 268 -9.86 -14.32 24.41
N SER A 269 -10.34 -15.40 23.78
CA SER A 269 -11.74 -15.54 23.35
C SER A 269 -12.69 -15.96 24.48
N ASP A 270 -12.13 -16.30 25.66
CA ASP A 270 -12.86 -16.77 26.81
C ASP A 270 -13.56 -15.62 27.57
N THR A 271 -14.48 -14.97 26.92
CA THR A 271 -15.27 -13.83 27.38
C THR A 271 -16.74 -14.04 27.01
N PRO A 272 -17.71 -13.34 27.65
CA PRO A 272 -19.11 -13.38 27.22
C PRO A 272 -19.28 -13.06 25.72
N LEU A 273 -18.55 -12.07 25.20
CA LEU A 273 -18.58 -11.70 23.77
C LEU A 273 -18.01 -12.81 22.86
N GLY A 274 -16.97 -13.51 23.30
CA GLY A 274 -16.39 -14.63 22.55
C GLY A 274 -17.25 -15.88 22.56
N ARG A 275 -17.85 -16.18 23.71
CA ARG A 275 -18.59 -17.43 23.94
C ARG A 275 -20.04 -17.39 23.46
N ASP A 276 -20.78 -16.28 23.72
CA ASP A 276 -22.21 -16.21 23.49
C ASP A 276 -22.58 -15.31 22.31
N ARG A 277 -23.22 -15.92 21.32
CA ARG A 277 -23.73 -15.18 20.14
C ARG A 277 -24.77 -14.12 20.52
N ARG A 278 -25.59 -14.35 21.55
CA ARG A 278 -26.62 -13.41 22.00
C ARG A 278 -26.01 -12.12 22.50
N VAL A 279 -24.91 -12.22 23.26
CA VAL A 279 -24.16 -11.03 23.73
C VAL A 279 -23.60 -10.21 22.54
N ARG A 280 -23.12 -10.85 21.48
CA ARG A 280 -22.69 -10.15 20.28
C ARG A 280 -23.82 -9.46 19.53
N LEU A 281 -24.99 -10.13 19.44
CA LEU A 281 -26.19 -9.54 18.84
C LEU A 281 -26.76 -8.38 19.66
N ALA A 282 -26.75 -8.50 20.99
CA ALA A 282 -27.12 -7.42 21.89
C ALA A 282 -26.20 -6.20 21.71
N PHE A 283 -24.89 -6.43 21.63
CA PHE A 283 -23.92 -5.37 21.37
C PHE A 283 -24.18 -4.69 20.01
N GLU A 284 -24.43 -5.48 18.96
CA GLU A 284 -24.75 -4.95 17.63
C GLU A 284 -26.03 -4.09 17.64
N ALA A 285 -27.07 -4.55 18.32
CA ALA A 285 -28.34 -3.83 18.44
C ALA A 285 -28.21 -2.51 19.24
N ALA A 286 -27.26 -2.44 20.18
CA ALA A 286 -27.05 -1.25 21.01
C ALA A 286 -26.30 -0.13 20.30
N ILE A 287 -25.49 -0.42 19.26
CA ILE A 287 -24.64 0.58 18.61
C ILE A 287 -25.48 1.56 17.79
N ASP A 288 -25.29 2.85 18.06
CA ASP A 288 -25.81 3.94 17.25
C ASP A 288 -24.77 4.36 16.19
N ARG A 289 -24.79 3.67 15.05
CA ARG A 289 -23.82 3.91 13.96
C ARG A 289 -23.94 5.33 13.38
N ALA A 290 -25.16 5.87 13.32
CA ALA A 290 -25.40 7.20 12.80
C ALA A 290 -24.76 8.26 13.70
N THR A 291 -24.97 8.16 15.02
CA THR A 291 -24.35 9.06 15.99
C THR A 291 -22.83 8.92 16.00
N VAL A 292 -22.29 7.69 15.92
CA VAL A 292 -20.84 7.48 15.82
C VAL A 292 -20.28 8.14 14.54
N ASN A 293 -20.94 7.93 13.40
CA ASN A 293 -20.53 8.58 12.15
C ASN A 293 -20.55 10.12 12.27
N GLN A 294 -21.61 10.68 12.82
CA GLN A 294 -21.73 12.14 12.98
C GLN A 294 -20.68 12.72 13.94
N VAL A 295 -20.47 12.09 15.10
CA VAL A 295 -19.57 12.62 16.13
C VAL A 295 -18.10 12.41 15.83
N VAL A 296 -17.76 11.21 15.30
CA VAL A 296 -16.35 10.84 15.09
C VAL A 296 -15.86 11.22 13.69
N TYR A 297 -16.75 11.14 12.69
CA TYR A 297 -16.37 11.29 11.28
C TYR A 297 -17.05 12.49 10.59
N GLY A 298 -17.77 13.34 11.35
CA GLY A 298 -18.45 14.50 10.77
C GLY A 298 -19.52 14.15 9.74
N GLY A 299 -20.05 12.92 9.78
CA GLY A 299 -21.03 12.43 8.79
C GLY A 299 -20.41 12.05 7.43
N LEU A 300 -19.09 12.05 7.28
CA LEU A 300 -18.40 11.85 6.00
C LEU A 300 -18.34 10.40 5.54
N PHE A 301 -18.57 9.43 6.42
CA PHE A 301 -18.52 8.01 6.08
C PHE A 301 -19.92 7.40 5.94
N SER A 302 -20.01 6.34 5.16
CA SER A 302 -21.22 5.53 5.08
C SER A 302 -21.25 4.50 6.21
N THR A 303 -22.40 4.31 6.85
CA THR A 303 -22.61 3.20 7.80
C THR A 303 -22.86 1.91 7.03
N THR A 304 -22.21 0.83 7.39
CA THR A 304 -22.28 -0.43 6.65
C THR A 304 -22.36 -1.65 7.58
N ALA A 305 -22.90 -2.77 7.08
CA ALA A 305 -22.83 -4.09 7.69
C ALA A 305 -21.94 -5.06 6.88
N GLN A 306 -21.20 -4.55 5.89
CA GLN A 306 -20.34 -5.34 5.02
C GLN A 306 -19.02 -4.61 4.74
N ALA A 307 -17.99 -5.36 4.35
CA ALA A 307 -16.67 -4.82 4.09
C ALA A 307 -16.58 -4.03 2.77
N ASN A 308 -17.53 -4.26 1.85
CA ASN A 308 -17.53 -3.64 0.53
C ASN A 308 -18.33 -2.34 0.55
N THR A 309 -17.76 -1.27 -0.03
CA THR A 309 -18.43 0.01 -0.22
C THR A 309 -19.51 -0.10 -1.31
N GLU A 310 -20.43 0.87 -1.37
CA GLU A 310 -21.46 0.92 -2.42
C GLU A 310 -20.90 1.00 -3.85
N ALA A 311 -19.70 1.55 -4.01
CA ALA A 311 -18.99 1.62 -5.28
C ALA A 311 -18.34 0.28 -5.69
N SER A 312 -18.24 -0.70 -4.79
CA SER A 312 -17.66 -1.99 -5.10
C SER A 312 -18.62 -2.86 -5.92
N PRO A 313 -18.14 -3.55 -6.96
CA PRO A 313 -18.99 -4.53 -7.69
C PRO A 313 -19.38 -5.74 -6.80
N MET A 314 -18.74 -5.90 -5.64
CA MET A 314 -19.05 -6.95 -4.66
C MET A 314 -20.03 -6.46 -3.57
N HIS A 315 -20.54 -5.24 -3.69
CA HIS A 315 -21.53 -4.72 -2.75
C HIS A 315 -22.86 -5.43 -2.90
N VAL A 316 -23.45 -5.83 -1.77
CA VAL A 316 -24.77 -6.49 -1.71
C VAL A 316 -25.78 -5.51 -1.09
N PRO A 317 -26.65 -4.85 -1.88
CA PRO A 317 -27.54 -3.79 -1.40
C PRO A 317 -28.50 -4.19 -0.28
N GLU A 318 -28.84 -5.49 -0.20
CA GLU A 318 -29.72 -6.07 0.81
C GLU A 318 -29.05 -6.20 2.19
N VAL A 319 -27.72 -6.26 2.24
CA VAL A 319 -26.95 -6.37 3.49
C VAL A 319 -26.78 -4.98 4.10
N ARG A 320 -27.74 -4.59 4.92
CA ARG A 320 -27.77 -3.29 5.61
C ARG A 320 -27.53 -3.42 7.08
N PRO A 321 -26.91 -2.42 7.74
CA PRO A 321 -26.78 -2.43 9.20
C PRO A 321 -28.17 -2.37 9.83
N PRO A 322 -28.42 -3.20 10.85
CA PRO A 322 -29.69 -3.12 11.59
C PRO A 322 -29.79 -1.74 12.27
N PRO A 323 -31.01 -1.19 12.41
CA PRO A 323 -31.22 0.00 13.20
C PRO A 323 -30.89 -0.28 14.67
N ARG A 324 -30.53 0.79 15.40
CA ARG A 324 -30.37 0.70 16.86
C ARG A 324 -31.66 0.25 17.52
N ASP A 325 -31.59 -0.76 18.38
CA ASP A 325 -32.72 -1.30 19.13
C ASP A 325 -32.25 -1.68 20.54
N LEU A 326 -32.50 -0.77 21.50
CA LEU A 326 -32.11 -0.99 22.90
C LEU A 326 -33.02 -1.98 23.63
N ALA A 327 -34.26 -2.20 23.18
CA ALA A 327 -35.14 -3.22 23.78
C ALA A 327 -34.58 -4.60 23.45
N ARG A 328 -34.32 -4.86 22.15
CA ARG A 328 -33.69 -6.12 21.70
C ARG A 328 -32.29 -6.34 22.29
N ALA A 329 -31.54 -5.26 22.59
CA ALA A 329 -30.22 -5.40 23.21
C ALA A 329 -30.26 -5.82 24.68
N ARG A 330 -31.40 -5.68 25.36
CA ARG A 330 -31.58 -6.07 26.76
C ARG A 330 -32.10 -7.51 26.94
N ASP A 331 -32.81 -8.03 25.94
CA ASP A 331 -33.33 -9.39 25.87
C ASP A 331 -32.23 -10.40 25.45
#